data_116eafcdec37dc1585896cb7d7877c44
#
_entry.id   116eafcdec37dc1585896cb7d7877c44
#
_cell.length_a   1.000
_cell.length_b   1.000
_cell.length_c   1.000
_cell.angle_alpha   90.00
_cell.angle_beta   90.00
_cell.angle_gamma   90.00
#
_symmetry.space_group_name_H-M   'P 1'
#
loop_
_entity.id
_entity.type
_entity.pdbx_description
1 polymer ?
#
loop_
_entity_poly.entity_id
_entity_poly.type
_entity_poly.pdbx_seq_one_letter_code
_entity_poly.pdbx_strand_id
1 'polypeptide(L)'
;MTLLDTILDANRKFVRPGAFPPLPKNPRKQFAIFTCMDTRLVDFLEPAMGIKRGDAKVIKNAGNTIVDPMSGGVVRSLVAAIFMLGVEEIFVIGHQDCGMASVDAKALKERMIARGVDPAIIEAQVPDLAQWMGAFSCPEENVGRVVSVLRQNPLIPRDVPIHGLIFCPNDGHLDVVVRGYRAP
;
A
#
# COMPACT_ATOMS: atom_id res chain seq x y z
N MET A 1 -0.46 33.00 -1.18
CA MET A 1 0.37 31.88 -0.63
C MET A 1 -0.09 30.61 -1.31
N THR A 2 0.79 29.92 -2.01
CA THR A 2 0.48 28.64 -2.68
C THR A 2 0.53 27.47 -1.69
N LEU A 3 0.00 26.30 -2.05
CA LEU A 3 0.14 25.11 -1.24
C LEU A 3 1.62 24.73 -1.01
N LEU A 4 2.46 24.91 -2.03
CA LEU A 4 3.90 24.72 -1.91
C LEU A 4 4.51 25.61 -0.82
N ASP A 5 4.17 26.91 -0.81
CA ASP A 5 4.67 27.86 0.21
C ASP A 5 4.26 27.41 1.62
N THR A 6 3.02 26.96 1.78
CA THR A 6 2.49 26.44 3.07
C THR A 6 3.29 25.22 3.55
N ILE A 7 3.56 24.27 2.65
CA ILE A 7 4.36 23.07 2.97
C ILE A 7 5.80 23.43 3.36
N LEU A 8 6.43 24.34 2.60
CA LEU A 8 7.81 24.78 2.90
C LEU A 8 7.89 25.54 4.22
N ASP A 9 6.87 26.34 4.56
CA ASP A 9 6.80 27.03 5.84
C ASP A 9 6.65 26.05 7.02
N ALA A 10 5.77 25.05 6.88
CA ALA A 10 5.63 23.98 7.86
C ALA A 10 6.93 23.21 8.04
N ASN A 11 7.64 22.89 6.92
CA ASN A 11 8.93 22.20 6.98
C ASN A 11 9.99 23.04 7.70
N ARG A 12 10.11 24.34 7.42
CA ARG A 12 11.04 25.22 8.14
C ARG A 12 10.81 25.21 9.66
N LYS A 13 9.54 25.18 10.09
CA LYS A 13 9.18 25.10 11.51
C LYS A 13 9.47 23.71 12.13
N PHE A 14 9.40 22.66 11.34
CA PHE A 14 9.66 21.27 11.76
C PHE A 14 11.15 20.98 11.92
N VAL A 15 12.00 21.55 11.06
CA VAL A 15 13.46 21.30 11.05
C VAL A 15 14.10 21.78 12.34
N ARG A 16 14.69 20.83 13.07
CA ARG A 16 15.46 21.09 14.30
C ARG A 16 16.77 20.34 14.20
N PRO A 17 17.92 21.02 13.95
CA PRO A 17 19.22 20.37 13.87
C PRO A 17 19.49 19.53 15.12
N GLY A 18 19.90 18.25 14.92
CA GLY A 18 20.20 17.32 15.99
C GLY A 18 19.01 16.68 16.71
N ALA A 19 17.75 17.09 16.41
CA ALA A 19 16.57 16.53 17.08
C ALA A 19 16.21 15.09 16.63
N PHE A 20 16.67 14.69 15.44
CA PHE A 20 16.38 13.39 14.86
C PHE A 20 17.68 12.61 14.66
N PRO A 21 17.95 11.59 15.48
CA PRO A 21 19.13 10.76 15.29
C PRO A 21 19.07 10.04 13.93
N PRO A 22 20.23 9.79 13.29
CA PRO A 22 20.28 8.98 12.08
C PRO A 22 19.78 7.57 12.38
N LEU A 23 19.03 7.00 11.42
CA LEU A 23 18.55 5.63 11.50
C LEU A 23 19.16 4.79 10.37
N PRO A 24 19.37 3.48 10.60
CA PRO A 24 19.81 2.58 9.54
C PRO A 24 18.76 2.49 8.43
N LYS A 25 19.21 2.12 7.23
CA LYS A 25 18.30 1.91 6.09
C LYS A 25 17.44 0.65 6.28
N ASN A 26 17.94 -0.34 6.99
CA ASN A 26 17.23 -1.58 7.31
C ASN A 26 16.16 -1.33 8.37
N PRO A 27 14.97 -1.87 8.25
CA PRO A 27 13.92 -1.75 9.27
C PRO A 27 14.31 -2.55 10.52
N ARG A 28 14.17 -1.95 11.70
CA ARG A 28 14.55 -2.61 12.97
C ARG A 28 13.75 -3.88 13.26
N LYS A 29 12.50 -3.93 12.83
CA LYS A 29 11.59 -5.08 13.05
C LYS A 29 11.55 -6.03 11.84
N GLN A 30 12.38 -5.81 10.81
CA GLN A 30 12.59 -6.68 9.66
C GLN A 30 11.32 -7.07 8.88
N PHE A 31 10.30 -6.20 8.86
CA PHE A 31 9.11 -6.46 8.08
C PHE A 31 8.69 -5.30 7.17
N ALA A 32 7.85 -5.64 6.20
CA ALA A 32 7.22 -4.68 5.30
C ALA A 32 5.69 -4.70 5.45
N ILE A 33 5.09 -3.52 5.34
CA ILE A 33 3.66 -3.32 5.20
C ILE A 33 3.37 -2.96 3.75
N PHE A 34 2.37 -3.62 3.16
CA PHE A 34 1.74 -3.19 1.92
C PHE A 34 0.28 -2.84 2.20
N THR A 35 -0.09 -1.57 2.03
CA THR A 35 -1.41 -1.06 2.41
C THR A 35 -1.97 -0.03 1.41
N CYS A 36 -3.19 0.44 1.65
CA CYS A 36 -3.83 1.47 0.86
C CYS A 36 -3.22 2.86 1.10
N MET A 37 -3.32 3.74 0.09
CA MET A 37 -2.94 5.14 0.18
C MET A 37 -4.04 6.04 0.80
N ASP A 38 -5.10 5.48 1.35
CA ASP A 38 -6.20 6.22 2.00
C ASP A 38 -5.65 7.17 3.07
N THR A 39 -6.12 8.41 3.04
CA THR A 39 -5.63 9.47 3.93
C THR A 39 -5.96 9.21 5.40
N ARG A 40 -7.01 8.43 5.69
CA ARG A 40 -7.42 8.04 7.05
C ARG A 40 -6.42 7.10 7.74
N LEU A 41 -5.50 6.48 6.96
CA LEU A 41 -4.46 5.59 7.48
C LEU A 41 -3.16 6.33 7.82
N VAL A 42 -3.05 7.60 7.41
CA VAL A 42 -1.84 8.39 7.64
C VAL A 42 -1.71 8.72 9.13
N ASP A 43 -0.55 8.38 9.72
CA ASP A 43 -0.26 8.59 11.16
C ASP A 43 -1.30 7.94 12.11
N PHE A 44 -1.95 6.85 11.62
CA PHE A 44 -2.93 6.10 12.41
C PHE A 44 -2.67 4.59 12.34
N LEU A 45 -2.45 4.01 11.15
CA LEU A 45 -2.18 2.58 11.00
C LEU A 45 -0.89 2.17 11.71
N GLU A 46 0.19 2.90 11.48
CA GLU A 46 1.50 2.56 12.05
C GLU A 46 1.49 2.63 13.60
N PRO A 47 0.95 3.69 14.24
CA PRO A 47 0.77 3.71 15.69
C PRO A 47 -0.12 2.59 16.24
N ALA A 48 -1.24 2.26 15.57
CA ALA A 48 -2.12 1.16 15.96
C ALA A 48 -1.41 -0.20 15.96
N MET A 49 -0.41 -0.38 15.08
CA MET A 49 0.45 -1.56 15.05
C MET A 49 1.65 -1.49 16.01
N GLY A 50 1.78 -0.46 16.81
CA GLY A 50 2.94 -0.25 17.68
C GLY A 50 4.25 0.00 16.92
N ILE A 51 4.16 0.65 15.76
CA ILE A 51 5.28 0.90 14.84
C ILE A 51 5.70 2.36 14.92
N LYS A 52 7.01 2.58 14.93
CA LYS A 52 7.64 3.90 14.96
C LYS A 52 8.56 4.10 13.76
N ARG A 53 8.98 5.34 13.54
CA ARG A 53 9.97 5.69 12.50
C ARG A 53 11.18 4.77 12.56
N GLY A 54 11.47 4.08 11.45
CA GLY A 54 12.59 3.14 11.30
C GLY A 54 12.28 1.68 11.67
N ASP A 55 11.05 1.34 12.07
CA ASP A 55 10.70 -0.04 12.46
C ASP A 55 10.37 -0.94 11.27
N ALA A 56 9.67 -0.41 10.26
CA ALA A 56 9.16 -1.19 9.13
C ALA A 56 9.35 -0.46 7.80
N LYS A 57 9.24 -1.18 6.68
CA LYS A 57 9.04 -0.60 5.35
C LYS A 57 7.54 -0.47 5.09
N VAL A 58 7.11 0.67 4.55
CA VAL A 58 5.71 0.91 4.21
C VAL A 58 5.59 1.20 2.73
N ILE A 59 4.79 0.39 2.04
CA ILE A 59 4.48 0.49 0.61
C ILE A 59 3.00 0.78 0.50
N LYS A 60 2.61 1.81 -0.27
CA LYS A 60 1.21 2.22 -0.42
C LYS A 60 0.83 2.36 -1.90
N ASN A 61 -0.37 1.90 -2.24
CA ASN A 61 -1.01 2.22 -3.51
C ASN A 61 -2.54 2.28 -3.35
N ALA A 62 -3.27 2.62 -4.41
CA ALA A 62 -4.74 2.62 -4.39
C ALA A 62 -5.27 1.20 -4.12
N GLY A 63 -6.03 1.04 -3.02
CA GLY A 63 -6.70 -0.20 -2.66
C GLY A 63 -5.81 -1.36 -2.24
N ASN A 64 -4.53 -1.15 -1.93
CA ASN A 64 -3.56 -2.23 -1.64
C ASN A 64 -3.68 -3.44 -2.59
N THR A 65 -3.79 -3.18 -3.90
CA THR A 65 -3.98 -4.21 -4.93
C THR A 65 -2.73 -4.42 -5.79
N ILE A 66 -2.59 -5.62 -6.36
CA ILE A 66 -1.54 -5.97 -7.33
C ILE A 66 -2.23 -6.35 -8.63
N VAL A 67 -2.09 -5.52 -9.66
CA VAL A 67 -2.60 -5.75 -11.02
C VAL A 67 -1.56 -6.48 -11.86
N ASP A 68 -0.30 -6.06 -11.77
CA ASP A 68 0.82 -6.70 -12.44
C ASP A 68 1.76 -7.36 -11.41
N PRO A 69 1.69 -8.71 -11.27
CA PRO A 69 2.49 -9.43 -10.28
C PRO A 69 3.96 -9.60 -10.66
N MET A 70 4.36 -9.31 -11.90
CA MET A 70 5.75 -9.53 -12.34
C MET A 70 6.56 -8.24 -12.45
N SER A 71 5.96 -7.16 -13.01
CA SER A 71 6.67 -5.91 -13.27
C SER A 71 6.16 -4.73 -12.44
N GLY A 72 5.10 -4.91 -11.67
CA GLY A 72 4.46 -3.86 -10.88
C GLY A 72 5.36 -3.27 -9.80
N GLY A 73 5.21 -1.97 -9.53
CA GLY A 73 6.02 -1.23 -8.57
C GLY A 73 5.98 -1.80 -7.14
N VAL A 74 4.88 -2.42 -6.73
CA VAL A 74 4.72 -3.05 -5.42
C VAL A 74 5.65 -4.26 -5.28
N VAL A 75 5.63 -5.18 -6.24
CA VAL A 75 6.47 -6.40 -6.20
C VAL A 75 7.96 -6.01 -6.25
N ARG A 76 8.35 -5.08 -7.12
CA ARG A 76 9.73 -4.55 -7.15
C ARG A 76 10.15 -3.98 -5.79
N SER A 77 9.27 -3.25 -5.12
CA SER A 77 9.55 -2.66 -3.81
C SER A 77 9.69 -3.72 -2.72
N LEU A 78 8.87 -4.79 -2.76
CA LEU A 78 8.97 -5.92 -1.83
C LEU A 78 10.26 -6.73 -2.08
N VAL A 79 10.63 -6.99 -3.33
CA VAL A 79 11.90 -7.64 -3.69
C VAL A 79 13.09 -6.84 -3.15
N ALA A 80 13.10 -5.53 -3.36
CA ALA A 80 14.14 -4.67 -2.78
C ALA A 80 14.15 -4.68 -1.24
N ALA A 81 12.97 -4.69 -0.62
CA ALA A 81 12.84 -4.75 0.82
C ALA A 81 13.41 -6.05 1.40
N ILE A 82 13.14 -7.19 0.77
CA ILE A 82 13.64 -8.51 1.18
C ILE A 82 15.15 -8.59 0.96
N PHE A 83 15.61 -8.45 -0.28
CA PHE A 83 16.99 -8.81 -0.65
C PHE A 83 18.02 -7.71 -0.35
N MET A 84 17.61 -6.44 -0.30
CA MET A 84 18.53 -5.33 -0.05
C MET A 84 18.42 -4.75 1.35
N LEU A 85 17.26 -4.88 2.00
CA LEU A 85 16.96 -4.16 3.25
C LEU A 85 16.62 -5.10 4.42
N GLY A 86 16.74 -6.43 4.24
CA GLY A 86 16.62 -7.42 5.30
C GLY A 86 15.19 -7.56 5.86
N VAL A 87 14.18 -7.44 5.00
CA VAL A 87 12.80 -7.75 5.37
C VAL A 87 12.61 -9.26 5.34
N GLU A 88 12.06 -9.81 6.41
CA GLU A 88 11.83 -11.24 6.62
C GLU A 88 10.34 -11.61 6.67
N GLU A 89 9.44 -10.61 6.76
CA GLU A 89 8.00 -10.81 6.90
C GLU A 89 7.20 -9.72 6.20
N ILE A 90 6.03 -10.05 5.64
CA ILE A 90 5.18 -9.12 4.90
C ILE A 90 3.76 -9.10 5.49
N PHE A 91 3.22 -7.90 5.71
CA PHE A 91 1.85 -7.65 6.13
C PHE A 91 1.10 -6.93 4.99
N VAL A 92 0.13 -7.60 4.38
CA VAL A 92 -0.82 -7.02 3.43
C VAL A 92 -2.02 -6.53 4.23
N ILE A 93 -2.23 -5.22 4.26
CA ILE A 93 -3.26 -4.61 5.11
C ILE A 93 -4.24 -3.84 4.25
N GLY A 94 -5.45 -4.39 4.09
CA GLY A 94 -6.61 -3.68 3.57
C GLY A 94 -7.29 -2.86 4.66
N HIS A 95 -8.33 -2.13 4.32
CA HIS A 95 -9.14 -1.40 5.31
C HIS A 95 -10.62 -1.39 4.94
N GLN A 96 -11.45 -1.25 5.93
CA GLN A 96 -12.89 -1.10 5.76
C GLN A 96 -13.20 0.21 5.01
N ASP A 97 -14.32 0.23 4.30
CA ASP A 97 -14.80 1.38 3.53
C ASP A 97 -13.72 1.94 2.56
N CYS A 98 -13.03 1.05 1.86
CA CYS A 98 -12.04 1.43 0.87
C CYS A 98 -12.71 1.94 -0.41
N GLY A 99 -12.32 3.13 -0.87
CA GLY A 99 -12.84 3.71 -2.11
C GLY A 99 -12.63 2.85 -3.36
N MET A 100 -11.64 1.94 -3.34
CA MET A 100 -11.40 1.00 -4.45
C MET A 100 -12.40 -0.16 -4.49
N ALA A 101 -13.18 -0.38 -3.42
CA ALA A 101 -14.26 -1.38 -3.39
C ALA A 101 -15.54 -0.92 -4.13
N SER A 102 -15.61 0.35 -4.53
CA SER A 102 -16.77 0.94 -5.18
C SER A 102 -16.40 1.78 -6.41
N VAL A 103 -15.38 1.35 -7.17
CA VAL A 103 -14.94 2.09 -8.38
C VAL A 103 -16.01 2.03 -9.45
N ASP A 104 -16.59 3.19 -9.78
CA ASP A 104 -17.38 3.39 -10.99
C ASP A 104 -16.47 3.78 -12.15
N ALA A 105 -16.12 2.81 -12.99
CA ALA A 105 -15.22 3.00 -14.13
C ALA A 105 -15.79 3.98 -15.16
N LYS A 106 -17.14 4.04 -15.32
CA LYS A 106 -17.80 4.99 -16.22
C LYS A 106 -17.65 6.41 -15.73
N ALA A 107 -18.00 6.66 -14.46
CA ALA A 107 -17.84 7.98 -13.85
C ALA A 107 -16.37 8.42 -13.81
N LEU A 108 -15.44 7.49 -13.59
CA LEU A 108 -13.99 7.77 -13.64
C LEU A 108 -13.59 8.23 -15.06
N LYS A 109 -13.98 7.51 -16.11
CA LYS A 109 -13.69 7.86 -17.49
C LYS A 109 -14.26 9.24 -17.85
N GLU A 110 -15.50 9.52 -17.47
CA GLU A 110 -16.13 10.83 -17.69
C GLU A 110 -15.33 11.97 -17.02
N ARG A 111 -14.85 11.78 -15.78
CA ARG A 111 -14.01 12.75 -15.07
C ARG A 111 -12.65 12.94 -15.73
N MET A 112 -12.03 11.87 -16.25
CA MET A 112 -10.76 11.96 -16.99
C MET A 112 -10.93 12.83 -18.25
N ILE A 113 -11.96 12.59 -19.03
CA ILE A 113 -12.28 13.34 -20.24
C ILE A 113 -12.57 14.81 -19.90
N ALA A 114 -13.38 15.08 -18.87
CA ALA A 114 -13.69 16.44 -18.42
C ALA A 114 -12.44 17.23 -17.99
N ARG A 115 -11.35 16.56 -17.61
CA ARG A 115 -10.06 17.16 -17.29
C ARG A 115 -9.07 17.18 -18.45
N GLY A 116 -9.51 16.85 -19.67
CA GLY A 116 -8.73 16.98 -20.90
C GLY A 116 -7.96 15.70 -21.30
N VAL A 117 -8.21 14.56 -20.68
CA VAL A 117 -7.64 13.29 -21.19
C VAL A 117 -8.37 12.88 -22.45
N ASP A 118 -7.61 12.60 -23.52
CA ASP A 118 -8.17 12.18 -24.81
C ASP A 118 -8.88 10.81 -24.65
N PRO A 119 -10.17 10.70 -24.99
CA PRO A 119 -10.91 9.43 -24.98
C PRO A 119 -10.21 8.32 -25.76
N ALA A 120 -9.59 8.64 -26.91
CA ALA A 120 -8.90 7.67 -27.73
C ALA A 120 -7.68 7.06 -27.01
N ILE A 121 -6.99 7.84 -26.19
CA ILE A 121 -5.88 7.35 -25.36
C ILE A 121 -6.39 6.41 -24.29
N ILE A 122 -7.52 6.74 -23.63
CA ILE A 122 -8.13 5.85 -22.62
C ILE A 122 -8.49 4.51 -23.25
N GLU A 123 -9.18 4.51 -24.41
CA GLU A 123 -9.58 3.30 -25.12
C GLU A 123 -8.36 2.45 -25.55
N ALA A 124 -7.31 3.09 -26.04
CA ALA A 124 -6.14 2.39 -26.54
C ALA A 124 -5.23 1.82 -25.43
N GLN A 125 -5.09 2.52 -24.31
CA GLN A 125 -4.15 2.14 -23.24
C GLN A 125 -4.79 1.35 -22.10
N VAL A 126 -6.05 1.60 -21.81
CA VAL A 126 -6.78 1.01 -20.67
C VAL A 126 -8.22 0.63 -21.04
N PRO A 127 -8.40 -0.30 -21.99
CA PRO A 127 -9.73 -0.67 -22.51
C PRO A 127 -10.67 -1.21 -21.42
N ASP A 128 -10.12 -1.88 -20.40
CA ASP A 128 -10.84 -2.23 -19.18
C ASP A 128 -10.30 -1.41 -17.99
N LEU A 129 -10.91 -0.24 -17.79
CA LEU A 129 -10.49 0.71 -16.77
C LEU A 129 -10.67 0.15 -15.34
N ALA A 130 -11.71 -0.65 -15.08
CA ALA A 130 -11.93 -1.26 -13.78
C ALA A 130 -10.84 -2.28 -13.44
N GLN A 131 -10.51 -3.15 -14.39
CA GLN A 131 -9.43 -4.13 -14.25
C GLN A 131 -8.08 -3.43 -14.08
N TRP A 132 -7.80 -2.41 -14.89
CA TRP A 132 -6.55 -1.64 -14.82
C TRP A 132 -6.39 -0.92 -13.49
N MET A 133 -7.47 -0.39 -12.92
CA MET A 133 -7.48 0.19 -11.58
C MET A 133 -7.30 -0.86 -10.48
N GLY A 134 -7.52 -2.14 -10.77
CA GLY A 134 -7.53 -3.21 -9.77
C GLY A 134 -8.71 -3.10 -8.81
N ALA A 135 -9.87 -2.70 -9.33
CA ALA A 135 -11.10 -2.61 -8.55
C ALA A 135 -11.51 -3.96 -7.97
N PHE A 136 -12.14 -3.95 -6.81
CA PHE A 136 -12.66 -5.12 -6.11
C PHE A 136 -13.99 -4.77 -5.43
N SER A 137 -14.70 -5.75 -4.89
CA SER A 137 -15.97 -5.54 -4.17
C SER A 137 -15.86 -5.71 -2.67
N CYS A 138 -14.89 -6.52 -2.20
CA CYS A 138 -14.72 -6.88 -0.80
C CYS A 138 -13.25 -6.72 -0.39
N PRO A 139 -12.94 -5.88 0.60
CA PRO A 139 -11.56 -5.67 1.07
C PRO A 139 -10.89 -6.95 1.57
N GLU A 140 -11.62 -7.84 2.27
CA GLU A 140 -11.12 -9.10 2.80
C GLU A 140 -10.71 -10.06 1.68
N GLU A 141 -11.55 -10.19 0.64
CA GLU A 141 -11.26 -11.01 -0.53
C GLU A 141 -10.05 -10.46 -1.30
N ASN A 142 -9.96 -9.13 -1.46
CA ASN A 142 -8.81 -8.50 -2.09
C ASN A 142 -7.52 -8.80 -1.31
N VAL A 143 -7.53 -8.68 0.01
CA VAL A 143 -6.37 -9.02 0.85
C VAL A 143 -5.98 -10.48 0.67
N GLY A 144 -6.95 -11.41 0.71
CA GLY A 144 -6.70 -12.84 0.47
C GLY A 144 -6.10 -13.10 -0.91
N ARG A 145 -6.63 -12.44 -1.96
CA ARG A 145 -6.11 -12.52 -3.34
C ARG A 145 -4.68 -12.00 -3.43
N VAL A 146 -4.39 -10.83 -2.84
CA VAL A 146 -3.04 -10.23 -2.86
C VAL A 146 -2.02 -11.11 -2.13
N VAL A 147 -2.37 -11.66 -0.97
CA VAL A 147 -1.52 -12.63 -0.26
C VAL A 147 -1.25 -13.85 -1.14
N SER A 148 -2.26 -14.39 -1.83
CA SER A 148 -2.09 -15.51 -2.75
C SER A 148 -1.17 -15.17 -3.92
N VAL A 149 -1.35 -14.01 -4.55
CA VAL A 149 -0.49 -13.51 -5.64
C VAL A 149 0.97 -13.42 -5.19
N LEU A 150 1.23 -12.85 -4.01
CA LEU A 150 2.59 -12.72 -3.48
C LEU A 150 3.21 -14.09 -3.14
N ARG A 151 2.44 -15.01 -2.55
CA ARG A 151 2.92 -16.37 -2.25
C ARG A 151 3.25 -17.19 -3.49
N GLN A 152 2.58 -16.93 -4.61
CA GLN A 152 2.82 -17.61 -5.89
C GLN A 152 3.91 -16.92 -6.72
N ASN A 153 4.31 -15.71 -6.36
CA ASN A 153 5.30 -14.94 -7.11
C ASN A 153 6.69 -15.61 -7.01
N PRO A 154 7.33 -15.94 -8.15
CA PRO A 154 8.63 -16.62 -8.14
C PRO A 154 9.78 -15.76 -7.59
N LEU A 155 9.61 -14.44 -7.48
CA LEU A 155 10.61 -13.51 -6.96
C LEU A 155 10.49 -13.31 -5.43
N ILE A 156 9.47 -13.87 -4.79
CA ILE A 156 9.29 -13.82 -3.33
C ILE A 156 9.68 -15.18 -2.74
N PRO A 157 10.65 -15.24 -1.80
CA PRO A 157 11.07 -16.49 -1.17
C PRO A 157 9.93 -17.18 -0.43
N ARG A 158 9.90 -18.52 -0.49
CA ARG A 158 8.81 -19.33 0.09
C ARG A 158 8.80 -19.37 1.61
N ASP A 159 9.90 -19.03 2.24
CA ASP A 159 10.09 -18.95 3.69
C ASP A 159 9.66 -17.59 4.27
N VAL A 160 9.42 -16.58 3.44
CA VAL A 160 8.90 -15.28 3.91
C VAL A 160 7.42 -15.40 4.26
N PRO A 161 7.02 -15.28 5.54
CA PRO A 161 5.61 -15.28 5.93
C PRO A 161 4.89 -14.06 5.36
N ILE A 162 3.68 -14.27 4.83
CA ILE A 162 2.84 -13.21 4.28
C ILE A 162 1.49 -13.26 4.96
N HIS A 163 1.19 -12.23 5.75
CA HIS A 163 -0.06 -12.08 6.49
C HIS A 163 -1.02 -11.18 5.74
N GLY A 164 -2.32 -11.41 5.90
CA GLY A 164 -3.40 -10.56 5.43
C GLY A 164 -4.23 -10.06 6.59
N LEU A 165 -4.43 -8.73 6.69
CA LEU A 165 -5.21 -8.09 7.74
C LEU A 165 -6.17 -7.06 7.15
N ILE A 166 -7.24 -6.76 7.92
CA ILE A 166 -8.13 -5.64 7.65
C ILE A 166 -8.06 -4.65 8.82
N PHE A 167 -7.89 -3.40 8.49
CA PHE A 167 -7.85 -2.27 9.41
C PHE A 167 -9.19 -1.51 9.42
N CYS A 168 -9.69 -1.20 10.60
CA CYS A 168 -10.83 -0.31 10.76
C CYS A 168 -10.33 1.14 10.92
N PRO A 169 -10.58 2.05 9.96
CA PRO A 169 -10.11 3.43 10.05
C PRO A 169 -10.86 4.29 11.07
N ASN A 170 -11.94 3.76 11.71
CA ASN A 170 -12.72 4.49 12.70
C ASN A 170 -12.21 4.30 14.14
N ASP A 171 -11.67 3.12 14.45
CA ASP A 171 -11.26 2.77 15.82
C ASP A 171 -9.85 2.16 15.93
N GLY A 172 -9.20 1.87 14.78
CA GLY A 172 -7.85 1.31 14.73
C GLY A 172 -7.77 -0.20 14.96
N HIS A 173 -8.90 -0.92 14.94
CA HIS A 173 -8.92 -2.38 15.10
C HIS A 173 -8.29 -3.07 13.90
N LEU A 174 -7.61 -4.21 14.15
CA LEU A 174 -6.99 -5.06 13.14
C LEU A 174 -7.55 -6.48 13.24
N ASP A 175 -8.18 -6.94 12.15
CA ASP A 175 -8.64 -8.31 11.99
C ASP A 175 -7.72 -9.13 11.11
N VAL A 176 -7.45 -10.38 11.48
CA VAL A 176 -6.63 -11.30 10.70
C VAL A 176 -7.48 -12.04 9.69
N VAL A 177 -7.20 -11.85 8.39
CA VAL A 177 -7.80 -12.58 7.27
C VAL A 177 -6.97 -13.81 6.92
N VAL A 178 -5.65 -13.64 6.85
CA VAL A 178 -4.71 -14.71 6.50
C VAL A 178 -3.53 -14.71 7.47
N ARG A 179 -3.26 -15.86 8.12
CA ARG A 179 -2.03 -16.07 8.88
C ARG A 179 -0.94 -16.58 7.94
N GLY A 180 0.24 -15.93 7.96
CA GLY A 180 1.39 -16.26 7.11
C GLY A 180 2.18 -17.46 7.58
N TYR A 181 2.19 -17.70 8.88
CA TYR A 181 2.93 -18.83 9.46
C TYR A 181 2.32 -20.15 9.04
N ARG A 182 3.19 -21.13 8.74
CA ARG A 182 2.74 -22.53 8.57
C ARG A 182 2.27 -23.03 9.93
N ALA A 183 1.21 -23.82 9.94
CA ALA A 183 0.86 -24.58 11.13
C ALA A 183 2.05 -25.50 11.48
N PRO A 184 2.38 -25.66 12.75
CA PRO A 184 3.44 -26.55 13.20
C PRO A 184 3.17 -28.00 12.81
#